data_ad81ad050f4e4bae41196832998ddca8
#
_entry.id   ad81ad050f4e4bae41196832998ddca8
#
_cell.length_a   1.000
_cell.length_b   1.000
_cell.length_c   1.000
_cell.angle_alpha   90.00
_cell.angle_beta   90.00
_cell.angle_gamma   90.00
#
_symmetry.space_group_name_H-M   'P 1'
#
loop_
_entity.id
_entity.type
_entity.pdbx_description
1 polymer ?
#
loop_
_entity_poly.entity_id
_entity_poly.type
_entity_poly.pdbx_seq_one_letter_code
_entity_poly.pdbx_strand_id
1 'polypeptide(L)'
;MVTGEHRILLRDLLPQTPYSLVVKGRDNFGNEAKSDALQFTTATDTRAPQIIDANVEGLIVKSSDGSQGEPEAQLVVSWTTDESATAQVEYGEGTGSVYPQKTQEDASLVSNHTVVISKLTPSKVYHLRVLSKDKAGNVGESIDIVSIAPKATENALDIVFSSLKSIFGQ
;
A
#
# COMPACT_ATOMS: atom_id res chain seq x y z
N MET A 1 -1.61 20.16 50.92
CA MET A 1 -2.50 20.00 49.76
C MET A 1 -1.60 19.87 48.55
N VAL A 2 -1.44 18.70 47.94
CA VAL A 2 -0.63 18.53 46.74
C VAL A 2 -1.53 18.92 45.58
N THR A 3 -1.34 20.14 45.06
CA THR A 3 -2.01 20.60 43.84
C THR A 3 -1.06 20.33 42.69
N GLY A 4 -1.32 19.28 41.94
CA GLY A 4 -0.59 18.94 40.71
C GLY A 4 -1.54 19.04 39.52
N GLU A 5 -1.09 19.68 38.43
CA GLU A 5 -1.74 19.59 37.16
C GLU A 5 -1.44 18.19 36.59
N HIS A 6 -2.46 17.44 36.20
CA HIS A 6 -2.33 16.15 35.57
C HIS A 6 -2.81 16.25 34.13
N ARG A 7 -2.00 15.81 33.18
CA ARG A 7 -2.33 15.80 31.76
C ARG A 7 -2.22 14.37 31.23
N ILE A 8 -3.30 13.87 30.66
CA ILE A 8 -3.37 12.52 30.07
C ILE A 8 -3.79 12.69 28.62
N LEU A 9 -3.03 12.08 27.71
CA LEU A 9 -3.37 12.03 26.29
C LEU A 9 -4.11 10.70 26.04
N LEU A 10 -5.34 10.80 25.55
CA LEU A 10 -6.10 9.65 25.08
C LEU A 10 -5.74 9.42 23.60
N ARG A 11 -5.43 8.19 23.25
CA ARG A 11 -5.06 7.78 21.90
C ARG A 11 -6.01 6.69 21.40
N ASP A 12 -5.95 6.41 20.11
CA ASP A 12 -6.67 5.31 19.46
C ASP A 12 -8.20 5.37 19.64
N LEU A 13 -8.74 6.59 19.74
CA LEU A 13 -10.18 6.82 19.76
C LEU A 13 -10.73 6.74 18.35
N LEU A 14 -11.86 6.03 18.18
CA LEU A 14 -12.53 5.94 16.88
C LEU A 14 -13.16 7.28 16.49
N PRO A 15 -13.12 7.69 15.21
CA PRO A 15 -13.80 8.90 14.72
C PRO A 15 -15.33 8.82 14.96
N GLN A 16 -15.98 9.98 15.05
CA GLN A 16 -17.44 10.13 15.20
C GLN A 16 -18.05 9.25 16.29
N THR A 17 -17.30 8.94 17.33
CA THR A 17 -17.71 8.01 18.39
C THR A 17 -17.96 8.76 19.68
N PRO A 18 -19.14 8.57 20.35
CA PRO A 18 -19.40 9.13 21.65
C PRO A 18 -18.61 8.37 22.73
N TYR A 19 -17.94 9.11 23.60
CA TYR A 19 -17.19 8.61 24.73
C TYR A 19 -17.66 9.22 26.03
N SER A 20 -17.52 8.45 27.12
CA SER A 20 -17.71 8.90 28.49
C SER A 20 -16.39 8.78 29.24
N LEU A 21 -15.86 9.89 29.70
CA LEU A 21 -14.60 9.95 30.43
C LEU A 21 -14.84 10.21 31.91
N VAL A 22 -14.21 9.40 32.74
CA VAL A 22 -14.16 9.60 34.19
C VAL A 22 -12.70 9.63 34.63
N VAL A 23 -12.29 10.69 35.29
CA VAL A 23 -10.95 10.82 35.87
C VAL A 23 -10.95 10.30 37.29
N LYS A 24 -9.94 9.49 37.64
CA LYS A 24 -9.74 8.99 39.02
C LYS A 24 -8.33 9.38 39.46
N GLY A 25 -8.21 9.76 40.72
CA GLY A 25 -6.93 10.05 41.37
C GLY A 25 -6.89 9.40 42.73
N ARG A 26 -5.69 9.11 43.25
CA ARG A 26 -5.44 8.60 44.60
C ARG A 26 -4.35 9.44 45.24
N ASP A 27 -4.54 9.79 46.48
CA ASP A 27 -3.53 10.48 47.29
C ASP A 27 -2.49 9.50 47.88
N ASN A 28 -1.48 10.03 48.57
CA ASN A 28 -0.43 9.25 49.22
C ASN A 28 -0.92 8.41 50.40
N PHE A 29 -2.13 8.66 50.90
CA PHE A 29 -2.76 7.92 52.00
C PHE A 29 -3.74 6.85 51.49
N GLY A 30 -3.91 6.73 50.16
CA GLY A 30 -4.77 5.75 49.52
C GLY A 30 -6.21 6.22 49.33
N ASN A 31 -6.56 7.46 49.64
CA ASN A 31 -7.90 7.99 49.39
C ASN A 31 -8.11 8.23 47.90
N GLU A 32 -9.23 7.78 47.38
CA GLU A 32 -9.59 7.94 45.97
C GLU A 32 -10.54 9.13 45.76
N ALA A 33 -10.26 9.91 44.72
CA ALA A 33 -11.17 10.90 44.18
C ALA A 33 -11.58 10.48 42.76
N LYS A 34 -12.83 10.78 42.42
CA LYS A 34 -13.42 10.47 41.10
C LYS A 34 -14.19 11.69 40.64
N SER A 35 -14.03 12.05 39.35
CA SER A 35 -14.84 13.10 38.74
C SER A 35 -16.21 12.60 38.32
N ASP A 36 -17.13 13.55 38.07
CA ASP A 36 -18.31 13.25 37.26
C ASP A 36 -17.91 12.79 35.85
N ALA A 37 -18.82 12.13 35.15
CA ALA A 37 -18.60 11.67 33.79
C ALA A 37 -18.68 12.86 32.81
N LEU A 38 -17.61 13.06 32.05
CA LEU A 38 -17.57 13.98 30.94
C LEU A 38 -17.94 13.24 29.66
N GLN A 39 -18.98 13.70 28.97
CA GLN A 39 -19.39 13.16 27.67
C GLN A 39 -18.79 14.00 26.56
N PHE A 40 -18.22 13.34 25.53
CA PHE A 40 -17.77 14.01 24.31
C PHE A 40 -17.87 13.06 23.12
N THR A 41 -17.90 13.62 21.91
CA THR A 41 -17.85 12.86 20.66
C THR A 41 -16.58 13.27 19.91
N THR A 42 -15.85 12.30 19.41
CA THR A 42 -14.68 12.56 18.58
C THR A 42 -15.08 13.16 17.24
N ALA A 43 -14.20 13.98 16.67
CA ALA A 43 -14.40 14.58 15.35
C ALA A 43 -14.41 13.52 14.23
N THR A 44 -14.91 13.90 13.06
CA THR A 44 -14.77 13.11 11.83
C THR A 44 -13.31 13.04 11.44
N ASP A 45 -12.87 11.91 10.92
CA ASP A 45 -11.58 11.80 10.27
C ASP A 45 -11.66 12.46 8.88
N THR A 46 -10.76 13.41 8.65
CA THR A 46 -10.64 14.13 7.36
C THR A 46 -9.22 14.08 6.82
N ARG A 47 -8.36 13.29 7.45
CA ARG A 47 -6.97 13.15 7.06
C ARG A 47 -6.82 11.94 6.15
N ALA A 48 -6.26 12.14 4.96
CA ALA A 48 -5.94 11.06 4.06
C ALA A 48 -4.70 10.27 4.55
N PRO A 49 -4.64 8.95 4.27
CA PRO A 49 -3.44 8.15 4.53
C PRO A 49 -2.22 8.72 3.81
N GLN A 50 -1.09 8.77 4.49
CA GLN A 50 0.18 9.16 3.88
C GLN A 50 0.84 7.93 3.25
N ILE A 51 1.17 8.05 1.97
CA ILE A 51 1.93 7.02 1.25
C ILE A 51 3.41 7.15 1.61
N ILE A 52 4.02 6.05 2.03
CA ILE A 52 5.42 5.97 2.48
C ILE A 52 6.11 4.84 1.71
N ASP A 53 7.36 5.08 1.27
CA ASP A 53 8.26 4.09 0.67
C ASP A 53 7.64 3.31 -0.51
N ALA A 54 6.95 4.03 -1.42
CA ALA A 54 6.43 3.40 -2.62
C ALA A 54 7.58 2.92 -3.53
N ASN A 55 7.62 1.62 -3.81
CA ASN A 55 8.64 0.95 -4.61
C ASN A 55 8.02 0.14 -5.75
N VAL A 56 8.75 0.00 -6.86
CA VAL A 56 8.31 -0.76 -8.04
C VAL A 56 9.41 -1.70 -8.48
N GLU A 57 9.10 -2.99 -8.54
CA GLU A 57 10.01 -4.04 -9.01
C GLU A 57 9.43 -4.72 -10.25
N GLY A 58 10.27 -4.92 -11.27
CA GLY A 58 9.89 -5.62 -12.49
C GLY A 58 10.19 -7.11 -12.42
N LEU A 59 9.22 -7.95 -12.83
CA LEU A 59 9.35 -9.39 -12.94
C LEU A 59 8.98 -9.87 -14.35
N ILE A 60 9.65 -10.93 -14.82
CA ILE A 60 9.25 -11.70 -16.00
C ILE A 60 8.61 -12.99 -15.53
N VAL A 61 7.41 -13.24 -15.99
CA VAL A 61 6.70 -14.50 -15.77
C VAL A 61 6.66 -15.28 -17.07
N LYS A 62 7.23 -16.49 -17.05
CA LYS A 62 7.10 -17.45 -18.15
C LYS A 62 5.77 -18.18 -17.99
N SER A 63 5.07 -18.40 -19.09
CA SER A 63 3.87 -19.23 -19.09
C SER A 63 4.18 -20.62 -18.56
N SER A 64 3.49 -21.04 -17.50
CA SER A 64 3.73 -22.33 -16.81
C SER A 64 2.98 -23.51 -17.46
N ASP A 65 2.16 -23.26 -18.48
CA ASP A 65 1.30 -24.26 -19.13
C ASP A 65 1.99 -25.07 -20.25
N GLY A 66 3.31 -24.88 -20.43
CA GLY A 66 4.07 -25.54 -21.51
C GLY A 66 3.76 -24.99 -22.91
N SER A 67 2.88 -24.01 -23.03
CA SER A 67 2.69 -23.28 -24.26
C SER A 67 3.93 -22.42 -24.53
N GLN A 68 4.30 -22.29 -25.81
CA GLN A 68 5.38 -21.36 -26.26
C GLN A 68 4.90 -19.90 -26.18
N GLY A 69 4.14 -19.56 -25.12
CA GLY A 69 3.64 -18.20 -24.92
C GLY A 69 4.80 -17.20 -24.71
N GLU A 70 4.67 -16.03 -25.30
CA GLU A 70 5.59 -14.93 -25.05
C GLU A 70 5.67 -14.62 -23.56
N PRO A 71 6.88 -14.41 -23.01
CA PRO A 71 7.02 -14.05 -21.61
C PRO A 71 6.33 -12.73 -21.32
N GLU A 72 5.52 -12.69 -20.25
CA GLU A 72 4.81 -11.50 -19.82
C GLU A 72 5.63 -10.72 -18.79
N ALA A 73 5.68 -9.39 -18.96
CA ALA A 73 6.24 -8.51 -17.97
C ALA A 73 5.18 -8.17 -16.90
N GLN A 74 5.63 -8.11 -15.66
CA GLN A 74 4.84 -7.68 -14.52
C GLN A 74 5.61 -6.61 -13.73
N LEU A 75 4.86 -5.71 -13.09
CA LEU A 75 5.40 -4.80 -12.08
C LEU A 75 4.76 -5.14 -10.73
N VAL A 76 5.58 -5.37 -9.74
CA VAL A 76 5.17 -5.50 -8.34
C VAL A 76 5.37 -4.15 -7.68
N VAL A 77 4.28 -3.58 -7.21
CA VAL A 77 4.25 -2.27 -6.57
C VAL A 77 4.00 -2.48 -5.09
N SER A 78 4.87 -1.96 -4.23
CA SER A 78 4.74 -2.06 -2.77
C SER A 78 4.89 -0.71 -2.11
N TRP A 79 4.13 -0.47 -1.04
CA TRP A 79 4.21 0.76 -0.23
C TRP A 79 3.66 0.51 1.17
N THR A 80 3.88 1.47 2.05
CA THR A 80 3.26 1.50 3.37
C THR A 80 2.40 2.75 3.55
N THR A 81 1.46 2.70 4.49
CA THR A 81 0.66 3.83 4.92
C THR A 81 0.80 4.05 6.42
N ASP A 82 0.68 5.29 6.88
CA ASP A 82 0.74 5.65 8.30
C ASP A 82 -0.50 5.25 9.09
N GLU A 83 -1.53 4.77 8.40
CA GLU A 83 -2.76 4.20 8.96
C GLU A 83 -3.33 3.09 8.06
N SER A 84 -4.31 2.34 8.57
CA SER A 84 -4.95 1.26 7.81
C SER A 84 -5.77 1.80 6.64
N ALA A 85 -5.46 1.34 5.43
CA ALA A 85 -6.08 1.81 4.20
C ALA A 85 -6.21 0.68 3.15
N THR A 86 -6.94 0.93 2.07
CA THR A 86 -7.07 0.06 0.90
C THR A 86 -5.86 0.19 -0.02
N ALA A 87 -5.76 -0.66 -1.06
CA ALA A 87 -4.70 -0.61 -2.04
C ALA A 87 -5.24 -0.59 -3.48
N GLN A 88 -4.78 0.37 -4.28
CA GLN A 88 -5.04 0.44 -5.71
C GLN A 88 -3.88 1.12 -6.43
N VAL A 89 -3.62 0.76 -7.68
CA VAL A 89 -2.62 1.41 -8.54
C VAL A 89 -3.30 1.91 -9.81
N GLU A 90 -3.06 3.16 -10.17
CA GLU A 90 -3.37 3.74 -11.47
C GLU A 90 -2.10 3.80 -12.31
N TYR A 91 -2.18 3.47 -13.60
CA TYR A 91 -1.01 3.39 -14.47
C TYR A 91 -1.32 3.66 -15.94
N GLY A 92 -0.25 3.93 -16.70
CA GLY A 92 -0.30 4.12 -18.15
C GLY A 92 1.03 3.80 -18.81
N GLU A 93 1.02 3.50 -20.13
CA GLU A 93 2.25 3.36 -20.93
C GLU A 93 2.83 4.74 -21.25
N GLY A 94 4.16 4.84 -21.21
CA GLY A 94 4.88 6.08 -21.43
C GLY A 94 5.15 6.87 -20.16
N THR A 95 5.18 8.18 -20.29
CA THR A 95 5.34 9.15 -19.20
C THR A 95 4.23 10.19 -19.30
N GLY A 96 3.80 10.75 -18.19
CA GLY A 96 2.77 11.79 -18.21
C GLY A 96 1.97 11.84 -16.91
N SER A 97 0.81 12.47 -16.95
CA SER A 97 -0.08 12.63 -15.80
C SER A 97 -1.47 12.00 -16.00
N VAL A 98 -1.66 11.23 -17.06
CA VAL A 98 -2.91 10.56 -17.38
C VAL A 98 -2.77 9.07 -17.19
N TYR A 99 -3.52 8.48 -16.26
CA TYR A 99 -3.51 7.06 -15.94
C TYR A 99 -4.77 6.38 -16.51
N PRO A 100 -4.72 5.88 -17.76
CA PRO A 100 -5.90 5.31 -18.42
C PRO A 100 -6.34 3.97 -17.85
N GLN A 101 -5.50 3.34 -17.04
CA GLN A 101 -5.73 2.02 -16.48
C GLN A 101 -5.60 2.04 -14.97
N LYS A 102 -6.31 1.14 -14.29
CA LYS A 102 -6.16 0.92 -12.86
C LYS A 102 -6.40 -0.54 -12.49
N THR A 103 -5.74 -0.97 -11.43
CA THR A 103 -5.92 -2.29 -10.86
C THR A 103 -7.27 -2.38 -10.13
N GLN A 104 -7.71 -3.60 -9.85
CA GLN A 104 -8.80 -3.79 -8.89
C GLN A 104 -8.36 -3.26 -7.52
N GLU A 105 -9.25 -2.58 -6.80
CA GLU A 105 -9.00 -2.15 -5.44
C GLU A 105 -9.00 -3.36 -4.49
N ASP A 106 -7.95 -3.52 -3.70
CA ASP A 106 -7.97 -4.40 -2.53
C ASP A 106 -8.57 -3.62 -1.36
N ALA A 107 -9.76 -4.00 -0.94
CA ALA A 107 -10.52 -3.34 0.11
C ALA A 107 -10.04 -3.70 1.54
N SER A 108 -9.01 -4.53 1.69
CA SER A 108 -8.42 -4.87 2.98
C SER A 108 -7.77 -3.64 3.61
N LEU A 109 -8.21 -3.30 4.82
CA LEU A 109 -7.64 -2.16 5.56
C LEU A 109 -6.38 -2.61 6.32
N VAL A 110 -5.24 -2.42 5.69
CA VAL A 110 -3.91 -2.75 6.24
C VAL A 110 -2.96 -1.55 6.08
N SER A 111 -1.74 -1.64 6.62
CA SER A 111 -0.72 -0.58 6.46
C SER A 111 0.44 -0.99 5.55
N ASN A 112 0.52 -2.25 5.13
CA ASN A 112 1.50 -2.73 4.17
C ASN A 112 0.77 -3.23 2.93
N HIS A 113 1.14 -2.72 1.78
CA HIS A 113 0.44 -2.93 0.52
C HIS A 113 1.36 -3.55 -0.52
N THR A 114 0.81 -4.46 -1.32
CA THR A 114 1.47 -5.02 -2.50
C THR A 114 0.44 -5.27 -3.58
N VAL A 115 0.67 -4.72 -4.77
CA VAL A 115 -0.20 -4.87 -5.93
C VAL A 115 0.64 -5.30 -7.13
N VAL A 116 0.14 -6.25 -7.91
CA VAL A 116 0.81 -6.74 -9.11
C VAL A 116 0.06 -6.24 -10.36
N ILE A 117 0.78 -5.58 -11.24
CA ILE A 117 0.30 -5.19 -12.57
C ILE A 117 0.83 -6.22 -13.56
N SER A 118 -0.06 -6.99 -14.17
CA SER A 118 0.28 -8.08 -15.09
C SER A 118 0.00 -7.72 -16.54
N LYS A 119 0.48 -8.56 -17.47
CA LYS A 119 0.26 -8.44 -18.92
C LYS A 119 0.80 -7.14 -19.51
N LEU A 120 1.91 -6.67 -18.97
CA LEU A 120 2.61 -5.51 -19.49
C LEU A 120 3.46 -5.91 -20.70
N THR A 121 3.59 -5.00 -21.66
CA THR A 121 4.50 -5.18 -22.80
C THR A 121 5.95 -5.04 -22.33
N PRO A 122 6.79 -6.07 -22.52
CA PRO A 122 8.21 -6.00 -22.15
C PRO A 122 8.94 -4.81 -22.79
N SER A 123 9.92 -4.26 -22.09
CA SER A 123 10.77 -3.13 -22.52
C SER A 123 10.03 -1.80 -22.71
N LYS A 124 8.76 -1.71 -22.36
CA LYS A 124 8.02 -0.46 -22.39
C LYS A 124 8.16 0.30 -21.06
N VAL A 125 8.14 1.62 -21.17
CA VAL A 125 8.07 2.51 -20.02
C VAL A 125 6.62 2.59 -19.57
N TYR A 126 6.41 2.52 -18.26
CA TYR A 126 5.14 2.75 -17.60
C TYR A 126 5.30 3.81 -16.52
N HIS A 127 4.30 4.61 -16.35
CA HIS A 127 4.17 5.51 -15.23
C HIS A 127 2.95 5.11 -14.39
N LEU A 128 3.03 5.29 -13.10
CA LEU A 128 2.01 4.84 -12.17
C LEU A 128 1.99 5.69 -10.91
N ARG A 129 0.87 5.66 -10.21
CA ARG A 129 0.74 6.15 -8.83
C ARG A 129 -0.07 5.17 -8.00
N VAL A 130 0.21 5.12 -6.71
CA VAL A 130 -0.54 4.31 -5.76
C VAL A 130 -1.59 5.16 -5.08
N LEU A 131 -2.73 4.53 -4.78
CA LEU A 131 -3.84 5.13 -4.06
C LEU A 131 -4.17 4.25 -2.84
N SER A 132 -4.42 4.90 -1.72
CA SER A 132 -4.88 4.25 -0.50
C SER A 132 -6.02 5.05 0.10
N LYS A 133 -7.12 4.37 0.45
CA LYS A 133 -8.32 4.97 1.02
C LYS A 133 -8.53 4.42 2.42
N ASP A 134 -8.69 5.29 3.40
CA ASP A 134 -8.97 4.92 4.78
C ASP A 134 -10.43 4.47 4.98
N LYS A 135 -10.76 4.11 6.21
CA LYS A 135 -12.11 3.72 6.61
C LYS A 135 -13.12 4.89 6.53
N ALA A 136 -12.68 6.14 6.65
CA ALA A 136 -13.53 7.33 6.56
C ALA A 136 -13.81 7.75 5.11
N GLY A 137 -13.06 7.19 4.14
CA GLY A 137 -13.19 7.48 2.72
C GLY A 137 -12.19 8.53 2.20
N ASN A 138 -11.24 9.00 3.04
CA ASN A 138 -10.20 9.91 2.60
C ASN A 138 -9.18 9.16 1.75
N VAL A 139 -8.75 9.74 0.62
CA VAL A 139 -7.85 9.11 -0.34
C VAL A 139 -6.50 9.80 -0.32
N GLY A 140 -5.45 9.03 -0.03
CA GLY A 140 -4.06 9.41 -0.22
C GLY A 140 -3.52 8.87 -1.54
N GLU A 141 -2.65 9.63 -2.20
CA GLU A 141 -2.01 9.24 -3.45
C GLU A 141 -0.51 9.57 -3.43
N SER A 142 0.29 8.77 -4.15
CA SER A 142 1.72 9.04 -4.31
C SER A 142 1.96 10.07 -5.41
N ILE A 143 3.20 10.55 -5.49
CA ILE A 143 3.73 11.17 -6.70
C ILE A 143 3.77 10.13 -7.84
N ASP A 144 3.90 10.62 -9.07
CA ASP A 144 4.12 9.76 -10.24
C ASP A 144 5.45 9.00 -10.13
N ILE A 145 5.42 7.69 -10.41
CA ILE A 145 6.57 6.80 -10.41
C ILE A 145 6.72 6.25 -11.82
N VAL A 146 7.92 6.36 -12.39
CA VAL A 146 8.22 5.82 -13.71
C VAL A 146 9.06 4.56 -13.59
N SER A 147 8.66 3.50 -14.29
CA SER A 147 9.36 2.22 -14.32
C SER A 147 9.40 1.64 -15.72
N ILE A 148 10.34 0.75 -15.97
CA ILE A 148 10.44 0.01 -17.24
C ILE A 148 10.01 -1.43 -16.99
N ALA A 149 9.03 -1.90 -17.76
CA ALA A 149 8.66 -3.31 -17.74
C ALA A 149 9.87 -4.14 -18.23
N PRO A 150 10.31 -5.15 -17.46
CA PRO A 150 11.52 -5.89 -17.77
C PRO A 150 11.38 -6.64 -19.09
N LYS A 151 12.52 -6.89 -19.75
CA LYS A 151 12.62 -7.73 -20.94
C LYS A 151 13.04 -9.13 -20.51
N ALA A 152 12.41 -10.16 -21.08
CA ALA A 152 12.93 -11.51 -20.96
C ALA A 152 14.35 -11.55 -21.55
N THR A 153 15.35 -11.79 -20.72
CA THR A 153 16.68 -12.11 -21.18
C THR A 153 16.72 -13.62 -21.45
N GLU A 154 17.11 -14.00 -22.66
CA GLU A 154 17.49 -15.39 -22.93
C GLU A 154 18.66 -15.72 -21.99
N ASN A 155 18.48 -16.67 -21.08
CA ASN A 155 19.57 -17.16 -20.28
C ASN A 155 20.60 -17.80 -21.21
N ALA A 156 21.89 -17.65 -20.89
CA ALA A 156 22.96 -18.27 -21.69
C ALA A 156 22.75 -19.79 -21.89
N LEU A 157 22.07 -20.44 -20.94
CA LEU A 157 21.65 -21.84 -21.06
C LEU A 157 20.56 -22.05 -22.14
N ASP A 158 19.59 -21.15 -22.27
CA ASP A 158 18.54 -21.24 -23.29
C ASP A 158 19.15 -21.07 -24.69
N ILE A 159 20.12 -20.17 -24.83
CA ILE A 159 20.90 -19.98 -26.07
C ILE A 159 21.70 -21.25 -26.42
N VAL A 160 22.37 -21.86 -25.43
CA VAL A 160 23.14 -23.09 -25.60
C VAL A 160 22.21 -24.25 -25.98
N PHE A 161 21.07 -24.42 -25.30
CA PHE A 161 20.10 -25.46 -25.62
C PHE A 161 19.45 -25.27 -26.99
N SER A 162 19.10 -24.05 -27.39
CA SER A 162 18.56 -23.77 -28.73
C SER A 162 19.61 -24.04 -29.81
N SER A 163 20.87 -23.66 -29.57
CA SER A 163 21.99 -23.95 -30.50
C SER A 163 22.25 -25.45 -30.60
N LEU A 164 22.26 -26.20 -29.50
CA LEU A 164 22.40 -27.65 -29.50
C LEU A 164 21.23 -28.34 -30.22
N LYS A 165 20.01 -27.87 -30.02
CA LYS A 165 18.82 -28.41 -30.69
C LYS A 165 18.86 -28.18 -32.19
N SER A 166 19.42 -27.04 -32.66
CA SER A 166 19.60 -26.77 -34.10
C SER A 166 20.71 -27.62 -34.74
N ILE A 167 21.70 -28.07 -33.95
CA ILE A 167 22.84 -28.88 -34.43
C ILE A 167 22.51 -30.38 -34.43
N PHE A 168 21.77 -30.85 -33.43
CA PHE A 168 21.49 -32.30 -33.21
C PHE A 168 20.04 -32.71 -33.51
N GLY A 169 19.18 -31.77 -33.84
CA GLY A 169 17.74 -32.03 -34.10
C GLY A 169 17.42 -32.20 -35.56
N GLN A 170 18.11 -33.16 -36.26
CA GLN A 170 17.62 -33.71 -37.50
C GLN A 170 17.06 -35.11 -37.25
#